data_4ec67d179e2253859ead6b2cc4b00bf8
#
_entry.id   4ec67d179e2253859ead6b2cc4b00bf8
#
_cell.length_a   1.000
_cell.length_b   1.000
_cell.length_c   1.000
_cell.angle_alpha   90.00
_cell.angle_beta   90.00
_cell.angle_gamma   90.00
#
_symmetry.space_group_name_H-M   'P 1'
#
loop_
_entity.id
_entity.type
_entity.pdbx_description
1 polymer ?
#
loop_
_entity_poly.entity_id
_entity_poly.type
_entity_poly.pdbx_seq_one_letter_code
_entity_poly.pdbx_strand_id
1 'polypeptide(L)'
;MAAKKSSTAPRRISFAKIREPLEVPNLLALQVESVDWLLGNDLWRSRLAESTNTNRGELPAKSGLEEIFEEISPIEDFQGTMSLSFRDHRFELPKYSIADCKERDMTYAQPLFVTAEFTNNETGEIKSQTVFMGDFPVMTPRGTFVINGTERVVVSQIVRSPGVYFERQIEKTSDKDVFTSKIIPSRGAWLEFEVDKKDLVGVRIDRKRKQSVTVFLKALGWTDEQIREEFGDFASMMATLDKDTVKTQDEALLDIYRKMRPGEPPTKEAAQNLIENLYFNPKRYDLAKVGRFKVNKK
;
A
#
# COMPACT_ATOMS: atom_id res chain seq x y z
N MET A 1 -56.97 -14.41 -5.97
CA MET A 1 -56.95 -12.91 -5.80
C MET A 1 -56.07 -12.58 -4.62
N ALA A 2 -54.83 -12.13 -4.90
CA ALA A 2 -53.88 -11.77 -3.88
C ALA A 2 -54.04 -10.27 -3.61
N ALA A 3 -54.40 -9.92 -2.37
CA ALA A 3 -54.55 -8.52 -1.93
C ALA A 3 -53.19 -7.82 -1.93
N LYS A 4 -53.02 -6.78 -2.78
CA LYS A 4 -51.93 -5.85 -2.72
C LYS A 4 -51.94 -5.14 -1.37
N LYS A 5 -50.96 -5.43 -0.49
CA LYS A 5 -50.68 -4.59 0.70
C LYS A 5 -50.27 -3.20 0.23
N SER A 6 -51.16 -2.24 0.42
CA SER A 6 -50.82 -0.83 0.21
C SER A 6 -49.78 -0.39 1.25
N SER A 7 -48.58 -0.08 0.81
CA SER A 7 -47.57 0.55 1.63
C SER A 7 -48.04 1.94 2.07
N THR A 8 -48.31 2.11 3.36
CA THR A 8 -48.68 3.37 4.00
C THR A 8 -47.49 4.29 4.30
N ALA A 9 -46.40 4.16 3.57
CA ALA A 9 -45.29 5.09 3.70
C ALA A 9 -45.69 6.50 3.26
N PRO A 10 -45.42 7.56 4.00
CA PRO A 10 -45.76 8.94 3.63
C PRO A 10 -45.14 9.28 2.28
N ARG A 11 -46.02 9.75 1.35
CA ARG A 11 -45.54 10.14 0.01
C ARG A 11 -44.61 11.36 0.12
N ARG A 12 -43.37 11.18 -0.27
CA ARG A 12 -42.40 12.30 -0.35
C ARG A 12 -42.79 13.26 -1.45
N ILE A 13 -43.01 14.53 -1.12
CA ILE A 13 -43.26 15.59 -2.07
C ILE A 13 -41.96 16.32 -2.30
N SER A 14 -41.47 16.35 -3.53
CA SER A 14 -40.27 17.11 -3.91
C SER A 14 -40.66 18.47 -4.43
N PHE A 15 -40.06 19.50 -3.85
CA PHE A 15 -40.15 20.89 -4.32
C PHE A 15 -39.00 21.30 -5.25
N ALA A 16 -38.15 20.36 -5.61
CA ALA A 16 -37.05 20.58 -6.54
C ALA A 16 -37.60 20.82 -7.97
N LYS A 17 -36.85 21.62 -8.77
CA LYS A 17 -37.17 21.85 -10.19
C LYS A 17 -36.93 20.57 -11.04
N ILE A 18 -36.25 19.58 -10.52
CA ILE A 18 -35.97 18.30 -11.17
C ILE A 18 -37.21 17.41 -10.99
N ARG A 19 -37.74 16.86 -12.08
CA ARG A 19 -38.95 16.02 -12.06
C ARG A 19 -38.73 14.68 -11.37
N GLU A 20 -37.53 14.11 -11.49
CA GLU A 20 -37.12 12.88 -10.84
C GLU A 20 -36.10 13.19 -9.75
N PRO A 21 -36.44 13.00 -8.46
CA PRO A 21 -35.45 13.17 -7.40
C PRO A 21 -34.37 12.07 -7.55
N LEU A 22 -33.10 12.49 -7.55
CA LEU A 22 -31.98 11.54 -7.47
C LEU A 22 -32.08 10.75 -6.15
N GLU A 23 -31.90 9.45 -6.23
CA GLU A 23 -31.81 8.61 -5.05
C GLU A 23 -30.56 8.99 -4.25
N VAL A 24 -30.71 9.10 -2.95
CA VAL A 24 -29.56 9.37 -2.06
C VAL A 24 -28.71 8.11 -2.04
N PRO A 25 -27.41 8.19 -2.42
CA PRO A 25 -26.52 7.03 -2.35
C PRO A 25 -26.36 6.56 -0.91
N ASN A 26 -25.99 5.29 -0.72
CA ASN A 26 -25.67 4.76 0.59
C ASN A 26 -24.41 5.45 1.12
N LEU A 27 -24.57 6.38 2.07
CA LEU A 27 -23.46 7.17 2.64
C LEU A 27 -22.51 6.31 3.50
N LEU A 28 -22.92 5.11 3.91
CA LEU A 28 -22.10 4.16 4.66
C LEU A 28 -21.42 3.12 3.77
N ALA A 29 -21.68 3.13 2.46
CA ALA A 29 -21.15 2.12 1.54
C ALA A 29 -19.63 1.97 1.63
N LEU A 30 -18.90 3.10 1.66
CA LEU A 30 -17.43 3.09 1.76
C LEU A 30 -16.93 2.34 3.00
N GLN A 31 -17.58 2.55 4.14
CA GLN A 31 -17.23 1.91 5.41
C GLN A 31 -17.59 0.42 5.39
N VAL A 32 -18.85 0.12 5.09
CA VAL A 32 -19.39 -1.25 5.16
C VAL A 32 -18.77 -2.15 4.09
N GLU A 33 -18.73 -1.70 2.83
CA GLU A 33 -18.24 -2.52 1.73
C GLU A 33 -16.75 -2.85 1.83
N SER A 34 -15.95 -1.92 2.37
CA SER A 34 -14.51 -2.16 2.58
C SER A 34 -14.26 -3.23 3.65
N VAL A 35 -15.07 -3.26 4.70
CA VAL A 35 -14.97 -4.27 5.76
C VAL A 35 -15.54 -5.62 5.29
N ASP A 36 -16.66 -5.61 4.56
CA ASP A 36 -17.23 -6.81 3.95
C ASP A 36 -16.21 -7.50 3.03
N TRP A 37 -15.50 -6.70 2.22
CA TRP A 37 -14.41 -7.22 1.38
C TRP A 37 -13.25 -7.74 2.22
N LEU A 38 -12.80 -6.98 3.23
CA LEU A 38 -11.68 -7.41 4.08
C LEU A 38 -11.94 -8.76 4.74
N LEU A 39 -13.14 -8.94 5.28
CA LEU A 39 -13.51 -10.17 5.99
C LEU A 39 -13.93 -11.30 5.06
N GLY A 40 -14.26 -11.01 3.81
CA GLY A 40 -14.77 -12.00 2.85
C GLY A 40 -16.09 -12.63 3.26
N ASN A 41 -16.98 -11.84 3.87
CA ASN A 41 -18.25 -12.31 4.37
C ASN A 41 -19.25 -12.67 3.24
N ASP A 42 -20.36 -13.31 3.57
CA ASP A 42 -21.34 -13.80 2.60
C ASP A 42 -21.98 -12.70 1.76
N LEU A 43 -22.12 -11.49 2.31
CA LEU A 43 -22.65 -10.34 1.58
C LEU A 43 -21.71 -9.91 0.45
N TRP A 44 -20.41 -9.86 0.72
CA TRP A 44 -19.42 -9.56 -0.29
C TRP A 44 -19.34 -10.67 -1.35
N ARG A 45 -19.34 -11.94 -0.94
CA ARG A 45 -19.33 -13.09 -1.86
C ARG A 45 -20.54 -13.12 -2.76
N SER A 46 -21.73 -12.79 -2.27
CA SER A 46 -22.96 -12.67 -3.06
C SER A 46 -22.86 -11.54 -4.10
N ARG A 47 -22.34 -10.37 -3.71
CA ARG A 47 -22.11 -9.25 -4.63
C ARG A 47 -21.07 -9.59 -5.71
N LEU A 48 -20.03 -10.34 -5.36
CA LEU A 48 -19.04 -10.83 -6.31
C LEU A 48 -19.69 -11.73 -7.37
N ALA A 49 -20.55 -12.66 -6.95
CA ALA A 49 -21.29 -13.56 -7.85
C ALA A 49 -22.24 -12.80 -8.78
N GLU A 50 -22.91 -11.76 -8.29
CA GLU A 50 -23.77 -10.88 -9.11
C GLU A 50 -22.96 -10.02 -10.09
N SER A 51 -21.81 -9.52 -9.68
CA SER A 51 -20.95 -8.66 -10.50
C SER A 51 -20.35 -9.41 -11.69
N THR A 52 -19.97 -10.67 -11.52
CA THR A 52 -19.47 -11.52 -12.63
C THR A 52 -20.52 -11.71 -13.73
N ASN A 53 -21.81 -11.56 -13.42
CA ASN A 53 -22.91 -11.67 -14.37
C ASN A 53 -23.26 -10.35 -15.09
N THR A 54 -22.76 -9.18 -14.64
CA THR A 54 -23.27 -7.87 -15.09
C THR A 54 -22.22 -6.89 -15.66
N ASN A 55 -21.02 -7.27 -16.01
CA ASN A 55 -19.97 -6.37 -16.58
C ASN A 55 -19.79 -5.00 -15.84
N ARG A 56 -20.26 -4.88 -14.62
CA ARG A 56 -20.07 -3.71 -13.76
C ARG A 56 -18.83 -3.92 -12.91
N GLY A 57 -17.71 -3.36 -13.34
CA GLY A 57 -16.47 -3.27 -12.59
C GLY A 57 -16.09 -4.55 -11.83
N GLU A 58 -15.07 -5.25 -12.24
CA GLU A 58 -14.62 -6.49 -11.59
C GLU A 58 -14.28 -6.20 -10.12
N LEU A 59 -15.06 -6.80 -9.22
CA LEU A 59 -14.68 -6.86 -7.80
C LEU A 59 -13.45 -7.76 -7.65
N PRO A 60 -12.60 -7.52 -6.63
CA PRO A 60 -11.47 -8.40 -6.35
C PRO A 60 -11.93 -9.84 -6.18
N ALA A 61 -11.27 -10.79 -6.82
CA ALA A 61 -11.62 -12.21 -6.75
C ALA A 61 -11.37 -12.82 -5.35
N LYS A 62 -10.48 -12.19 -4.56
CA LYS A 62 -10.09 -12.60 -3.21
C LYS A 62 -10.49 -11.55 -2.19
N SER A 63 -10.81 -11.99 -0.98
CA SER A 63 -11.01 -11.09 0.15
C SER A 63 -9.69 -10.48 0.62
N GLY A 64 -9.76 -9.38 1.36
CA GLY A 64 -8.56 -8.72 1.88
C GLY A 64 -7.75 -9.60 2.82
N LEU A 65 -8.38 -10.45 3.64
CA LEU A 65 -7.67 -11.42 4.49
C LEU A 65 -7.01 -12.53 3.67
N GLU A 66 -7.69 -13.04 2.62
CA GLU A 66 -7.11 -14.03 1.72
C GLU A 66 -5.87 -13.47 0.99
N GLU A 67 -5.92 -12.22 0.54
CA GLU A 67 -4.76 -11.54 -0.05
C GLU A 67 -3.61 -11.39 0.94
N ILE A 68 -3.87 -11.02 2.19
CA ILE A 68 -2.85 -10.89 3.23
C ILE A 68 -2.22 -12.23 3.56
N PHE A 69 -3.03 -13.29 3.73
CA PHE A 69 -2.49 -14.62 4.03
C PHE A 69 -1.64 -15.16 2.88
N GLU A 70 -2.00 -14.88 1.65
CA GLU A 70 -1.21 -15.26 0.47
C GLU A 70 0.09 -14.43 0.36
N GLU A 71 0.06 -13.14 0.68
CA GLU A 71 1.26 -12.28 0.68
C GLU A 71 2.28 -12.71 1.74
N ILE A 72 1.79 -13.12 2.93
CA ILE A 72 2.66 -13.55 4.03
C ILE A 72 3.20 -14.97 3.80
N SER A 73 2.41 -15.82 3.15
CA SER A 73 2.74 -17.23 2.95
C SER A 73 3.58 -17.45 1.66
N PRO A 74 4.54 -18.38 1.67
CA PRO A 74 5.04 -19.13 2.80
C PRO A 74 6.02 -18.32 3.67
N ILE A 75 6.02 -18.58 4.97
CA ILE A 75 7.07 -18.12 5.89
C ILE A 75 8.11 -19.24 5.96
N GLU A 76 9.27 -19.00 5.40
CA GLU A 76 10.35 -19.98 5.32
C GLU A 76 11.36 -19.79 6.46
N ASP A 77 11.93 -20.90 6.92
CA ASP A 77 13.08 -20.90 7.83
C ASP A 77 14.33 -20.38 7.11
N PHE A 78 15.33 -19.92 7.90
CA PHE A 78 16.61 -19.41 7.37
C PHE A 78 17.31 -20.39 6.43
N GLN A 79 17.17 -21.70 6.67
CA GLN A 79 17.75 -22.76 5.84
C GLN A 79 16.82 -23.22 4.70
N GLY A 80 15.59 -22.73 4.65
CA GLY A 80 14.59 -23.15 3.66
C GLY A 80 14.10 -24.61 3.85
N THR A 81 14.39 -25.24 4.99
CA THR A 81 14.01 -26.64 5.27
C THR A 81 12.55 -26.76 5.69
N MET A 82 11.98 -25.71 6.25
CA MET A 82 10.61 -25.67 6.77
C MET A 82 9.88 -24.46 6.24
N SER A 83 8.59 -24.64 5.93
CA SER A 83 7.72 -23.54 5.52
C SER A 83 6.36 -23.61 6.23
N LEU A 84 5.82 -22.44 6.58
CA LEU A 84 4.53 -22.26 7.19
C LEU A 84 3.65 -21.44 6.26
N SER A 85 2.48 -21.97 5.89
CA SER A 85 1.49 -21.28 5.07
C SER A 85 0.16 -21.18 5.79
N PHE A 86 -0.56 -20.10 5.53
CA PHE A 86 -1.90 -19.89 6.07
C PHE A 86 -2.92 -20.02 4.95
N ARG A 87 -3.99 -20.80 5.23
CA ARG A 87 -5.10 -21.00 4.32
C ARG A 87 -6.42 -20.99 5.07
N ASP A 88 -7.52 -20.83 4.35
CA ASP A 88 -8.87 -20.99 4.85
C ASP A 88 -9.12 -20.33 6.21
N HIS A 89 -9.61 -19.11 6.20
CA HIS A 89 -10.01 -18.43 7.41
C HIS A 89 -11.52 -18.59 7.65
N ARG A 90 -11.92 -18.63 8.92
CA ARG A 90 -13.33 -18.64 9.33
C ARG A 90 -13.51 -17.79 10.58
N PHE A 91 -14.64 -17.15 10.67
CA PHE A 91 -15.09 -16.46 11.85
C PHE A 91 -16.18 -17.28 12.57
N GLU A 92 -16.08 -17.33 13.88
CA GLU A 92 -17.18 -17.84 14.70
C GLU A 92 -18.11 -16.70 15.10
N LEU A 93 -19.28 -17.07 15.63
CA LEU A 93 -20.26 -16.07 16.08
C LEU A 93 -19.72 -15.28 17.27
N PRO A 94 -20.06 -13.98 17.37
CA PRO A 94 -19.66 -13.17 18.52
C PRO A 94 -20.26 -13.74 19.80
N LYS A 95 -19.46 -13.74 20.88
CA LYS A 95 -19.88 -14.27 22.20
C LYS A 95 -20.95 -13.41 22.88
N TYR A 96 -20.95 -12.11 22.61
CA TYR A 96 -21.83 -11.15 23.26
C TYR A 96 -22.54 -10.30 22.21
N SER A 97 -23.74 -9.82 22.55
CA SER A 97 -24.47 -8.87 21.71
C SER A 97 -23.81 -7.48 21.74
N ILE A 98 -24.15 -6.64 20.78
CA ILE A 98 -23.69 -5.24 20.72
C ILE A 98 -24.10 -4.47 21.99
N ALA A 99 -25.33 -4.74 22.51
CA ALA A 99 -25.84 -4.10 23.70
C ALA A 99 -25.05 -4.53 24.95
N ASP A 100 -24.80 -5.83 25.11
CA ASP A 100 -24.01 -6.36 26.21
C ASP A 100 -22.58 -5.83 26.21
N CYS A 101 -21.97 -5.70 25.02
CA CYS A 101 -20.64 -5.14 24.88
C CYS A 101 -20.57 -3.68 25.34
N LYS A 102 -21.61 -2.88 25.05
CA LYS A 102 -21.68 -1.47 25.52
C LYS A 102 -21.91 -1.36 27.02
N GLU A 103 -22.74 -2.23 27.58
CA GLU A 103 -23.06 -2.21 29.01
C GLU A 103 -21.89 -2.68 29.89
N ARG A 104 -21.11 -3.65 29.37
CA ARG A 104 -20.02 -4.29 30.12
C ARG A 104 -18.63 -3.79 29.73
N ASP A 105 -18.53 -2.70 29.00
CA ASP A 105 -17.26 -2.12 28.53
C ASP A 105 -16.39 -3.12 27.74
N MET A 106 -17.02 -3.97 26.92
CA MET A 106 -16.35 -5.01 26.15
C MET A 106 -16.23 -4.62 24.67
N THR A 107 -15.38 -5.35 23.96
CA THR A 107 -15.23 -5.21 22.51
C THR A 107 -16.13 -6.20 21.77
N TYR A 108 -16.90 -5.71 20.80
CA TYR A 108 -17.70 -6.55 19.92
C TYR A 108 -16.79 -7.19 18.88
N ALA A 109 -16.48 -8.47 19.06
CA ALA A 109 -15.51 -9.20 18.26
C ALA A 109 -15.97 -10.62 17.97
N GLN A 110 -15.41 -11.20 16.90
CA GLN A 110 -15.57 -12.58 16.52
C GLN A 110 -14.22 -13.31 16.58
N PRO A 111 -14.17 -14.55 17.10
CA PRO A 111 -12.98 -15.37 17.05
C PRO A 111 -12.62 -15.71 15.59
N LEU A 112 -11.36 -15.44 15.23
CA LEU A 112 -10.78 -15.78 13.93
C LEU A 112 -9.97 -17.07 14.05
N PHE A 113 -10.31 -18.05 13.23
CA PHE A 113 -9.57 -19.28 13.06
C PHE A 113 -8.99 -19.37 11.66
N VAL A 114 -7.77 -19.86 11.55
CA VAL A 114 -7.05 -20.02 10.29
C VAL A 114 -6.42 -21.41 10.24
N THR A 115 -6.42 -22.03 9.07
CA THR A 115 -5.73 -23.28 8.85
C THR A 115 -4.25 -23.01 8.58
N ALA A 116 -3.40 -23.43 9.48
CA ALA A 116 -1.94 -23.37 9.34
C ALA A 116 -1.42 -24.70 8.76
N GLU A 117 -0.71 -24.62 7.64
CA GLU A 117 -0.03 -25.76 7.01
C GLU A 117 1.47 -25.62 7.22
N PHE A 118 2.04 -26.59 7.92
CA PHE A 118 3.46 -26.70 8.14
C PHE A 118 4.03 -27.76 7.20
N THR A 119 4.93 -27.37 6.34
CA THR A 119 5.58 -28.24 5.35
C THR A 119 7.05 -28.40 5.68
N ASN A 120 7.50 -29.63 5.77
CA ASN A 120 8.91 -29.97 5.81
C ASN A 120 9.39 -30.20 4.37
N ASN A 121 10.21 -29.30 3.85
CA ASN A 121 10.68 -29.33 2.46
C ASN A 121 11.67 -30.48 2.18
N GLU A 122 12.32 -31.03 3.22
CA GLU A 122 13.24 -32.16 3.07
C GLU A 122 12.50 -33.49 2.97
N THR A 123 11.50 -33.70 3.83
CA THR A 123 10.76 -34.97 3.89
C THR A 123 9.49 -34.96 3.07
N GLY A 124 9.02 -33.79 2.65
CA GLY A 124 7.72 -33.59 1.97
C GLY A 124 6.51 -33.79 2.88
N GLU A 125 6.71 -33.87 4.19
CA GLU A 125 5.61 -34.04 5.16
C GLU A 125 4.84 -32.73 5.33
N ILE A 126 3.52 -32.80 5.22
CA ILE A 126 2.62 -31.66 5.43
C ILE A 126 1.73 -31.94 6.64
N LYS A 127 1.76 -31.04 7.62
CA LYS A 127 0.88 -31.04 8.79
C LYS A 127 -0.05 -29.84 8.73
N SER A 128 -1.36 -30.08 8.75
CA SER A 128 -2.37 -29.04 8.74
C SER A 128 -3.13 -29.03 10.05
N GLN A 129 -3.30 -27.84 10.63
CA GLN A 129 -4.05 -27.64 11.88
C GLN A 129 -4.77 -26.30 11.84
N THR A 130 -6.03 -26.30 12.33
CA THR A 130 -6.75 -25.04 12.56
C THR A 130 -6.29 -24.39 13.85
N VAL A 131 -5.87 -23.16 13.77
CA VAL A 131 -5.31 -22.36 14.87
C VAL A 131 -6.19 -21.15 15.14
N PHE A 132 -6.43 -20.87 16.41
CA PHE A 132 -7.05 -19.62 16.85
C PHE A 132 -6.05 -18.47 16.71
N MET A 133 -6.37 -17.48 15.89
CA MET A 133 -5.50 -16.31 15.66
C MET A 133 -5.78 -15.16 16.63
N GLY A 134 -7.02 -15.04 17.12
CA GLY A 134 -7.41 -13.99 18.02
C GLY A 134 -8.86 -13.56 17.83
N ASP A 135 -9.32 -12.65 18.70
CA ASP A 135 -10.62 -12.02 18.56
C ASP A 135 -10.51 -10.80 17.63
N PHE A 136 -11.26 -10.83 16.52
CA PHE A 136 -11.24 -9.78 15.50
C PHE A 136 -12.46 -8.85 15.66
N PRO A 137 -12.28 -7.54 15.83
CA PRO A 137 -13.39 -6.59 15.95
C PRO A 137 -14.28 -6.61 14.71
N VAL A 138 -15.58 -6.62 14.89
CA VAL A 138 -16.57 -6.68 13.82
C VAL A 138 -17.37 -5.39 13.76
N MET A 139 -17.66 -4.97 12.54
CA MET A 139 -18.45 -3.77 12.29
C MET A 139 -19.93 -4.02 12.62
N THR A 140 -20.57 -3.06 13.26
CA THR A 140 -22.00 -3.06 13.50
C THR A 140 -22.75 -2.68 12.21
N PRO A 141 -24.07 -2.98 12.12
CA PRO A 141 -24.88 -2.56 10.97
C PRO A 141 -24.90 -1.03 10.71
N ARG A 142 -24.48 -0.23 11.69
CA ARG A 142 -24.35 1.24 11.58
C ARG A 142 -23.02 1.72 10.99
N GLY A 143 -22.10 0.80 10.63
CA GLY A 143 -20.78 1.15 10.13
C GLY A 143 -19.79 1.57 11.24
N THR A 144 -20.03 1.16 12.48
CA THR A 144 -19.21 1.48 13.64
C THR A 144 -18.57 0.23 14.24
N PHE A 145 -17.54 0.41 15.07
CA PHE A 145 -16.96 -0.65 15.89
C PHE A 145 -17.23 -0.34 17.36
N VAL A 146 -17.53 -1.36 18.16
CA VAL A 146 -17.63 -1.22 19.61
C VAL A 146 -16.34 -1.73 20.22
N ILE A 147 -15.54 -0.82 20.78
CA ILE A 147 -14.25 -1.11 21.40
C ILE A 147 -14.31 -0.65 22.86
N ASN A 148 -14.14 -1.60 23.78
CA ASN A 148 -14.25 -1.32 25.23
C ASN A 148 -15.53 -0.54 25.58
N GLY A 149 -16.68 -1.00 25.10
CA GLY A 149 -17.98 -0.37 25.32
C GLY A 149 -18.26 0.90 24.51
N THR A 150 -17.22 1.53 23.94
CA THR A 150 -17.34 2.78 23.19
C THR A 150 -17.54 2.52 21.71
N GLU A 151 -18.54 3.15 21.11
CA GLU A 151 -18.79 3.09 19.66
C GLU A 151 -17.82 4.03 18.92
N ARG A 152 -17.06 3.48 18.00
CA ARG A 152 -16.02 4.18 17.24
C ARG A 152 -16.21 4.01 15.74
N VAL A 153 -15.80 5.00 14.97
CA VAL A 153 -15.82 4.99 13.50
C VAL A 153 -14.40 5.12 12.98
N VAL A 154 -14.08 4.31 11.98
CA VAL A 154 -12.83 4.46 11.24
C VAL A 154 -13.00 5.61 10.26
N VAL A 155 -12.24 6.69 10.43
CA VAL A 155 -12.29 7.86 9.56
C VAL A 155 -11.47 7.59 8.30
N SER A 156 -12.10 7.72 7.13
CA SER A 156 -11.41 7.61 5.84
C SER A 156 -10.36 8.72 5.69
N GLN A 157 -9.16 8.35 5.30
CA GLN A 157 -8.07 9.30 5.03
C GLN A 157 -7.82 9.40 3.53
N ILE A 158 -7.73 10.63 3.04
CA ILE A 158 -7.32 10.90 1.66
C ILE A 158 -5.81 10.93 1.63
N VAL A 159 -5.21 10.04 0.85
CA VAL A 159 -3.77 9.96 0.65
C VAL A 159 -3.42 10.31 -0.78
N ARG A 160 -2.19 10.80 -0.98
CA ARG A 160 -1.67 11.04 -2.32
C ARG A 160 -1.53 9.70 -3.06
N SER A 161 -2.11 9.61 -4.26
CA SER A 161 -2.03 8.38 -5.06
C SER A 161 -0.57 8.03 -5.39
N PRO A 162 -0.18 6.75 -5.38
CA PRO A 162 1.15 6.37 -5.86
C PRO A 162 1.35 6.76 -7.32
N GLY A 163 2.59 7.08 -7.67
CA GLY A 163 2.97 7.52 -9.01
C GLY A 163 4.09 8.55 -8.99
N VAL A 164 4.31 9.21 -10.13
CA VAL A 164 5.29 10.27 -10.29
C VAL A 164 4.61 11.65 -10.32
N TYR A 165 5.22 12.61 -9.64
CA TYR A 165 4.75 13.99 -9.54
C TYR A 165 5.87 14.94 -9.94
N PHE A 166 5.54 15.95 -10.72
CA PHE A 166 6.46 17.01 -11.15
C PHE A 166 5.94 18.32 -10.60
N GLU A 167 6.84 19.10 -9.98
CA GLU A 167 6.52 20.39 -9.41
C GLU A 167 7.55 21.42 -9.90
N ARG A 168 7.09 22.61 -10.25
CA ARG A 168 7.92 23.77 -10.55
C ARG A 168 7.73 24.78 -9.42
N GLN A 169 8.81 25.23 -8.86
CA GLN A 169 8.81 26.26 -7.81
C GLN A 169 9.81 27.35 -8.17
N ILE A 170 9.45 28.60 -7.85
CA ILE A 170 10.37 29.72 -7.97
C ILE A 170 11.15 29.81 -6.67
N GLU A 171 12.48 29.76 -6.74
CA GLU A 171 13.31 29.89 -5.55
C GLU A 171 13.30 31.35 -5.05
N LYS A 172 12.95 31.54 -3.78
CA LYS A 172 12.78 32.87 -3.17
C LYS A 172 14.05 33.77 -3.17
N THR A 173 15.25 33.17 -3.30
CA THR A 173 16.52 33.90 -3.22
C THR A 173 17.12 34.26 -4.56
N SER A 174 16.74 33.57 -5.64
CA SER A 174 17.37 33.71 -6.96
C SER A 174 16.38 33.92 -8.11
N ASP A 175 15.08 33.96 -7.83
CA ASP A 175 13.98 34.02 -8.81
C ASP A 175 14.14 33.00 -9.97
N LYS A 176 14.96 31.97 -9.77
CA LYS A 176 15.11 30.87 -10.72
C LYS A 176 14.06 29.79 -10.50
N ASP A 177 13.63 29.17 -11.58
CA ASP A 177 12.80 27.99 -11.53
C ASP A 177 13.61 26.79 -11.00
N VAL A 178 13.07 26.15 -9.99
CA VAL A 178 13.55 24.87 -9.46
C VAL A 178 12.51 23.81 -9.79
N PHE A 179 12.97 22.75 -10.42
CA PHE A 179 12.12 21.62 -10.80
C PHE A 179 12.34 20.46 -9.83
N THR A 180 11.26 19.92 -9.33
CA THR A 180 11.30 18.74 -8.48
C THR A 180 10.44 17.63 -9.06
N SER A 181 10.92 16.41 -8.96
CA SER A 181 10.14 15.23 -9.31
C SER A 181 10.13 14.26 -8.13
N LYS A 182 8.97 13.66 -7.84
CA LYS A 182 8.82 12.75 -6.70
C LYS A 182 8.15 11.48 -7.17
N ILE A 183 8.80 10.36 -6.91
CA ILE A 183 8.20 9.03 -7.07
C ILE A 183 7.68 8.61 -5.71
N ILE A 184 6.36 8.47 -5.62
CA ILE A 184 5.65 8.06 -4.41
C ILE A 184 5.14 6.65 -4.61
N PRO A 185 5.68 5.65 -3.90
CA PRO A 185 5.18 4.28 -3.97
C PRO A 185 3.89 4.12 -3.14
N SER A 186 3.17 3.03 -3.35
CA SER A 186 2.09 2.60 -2.46
C SER A 186 2.66 2.14 -1.12
N ARG A 187 3.78 1.42 -1.17
CA ARG A 187 4.54 0.95 0.00
C ARG A 187 6.02 1.13 -0.28
N GLY A 188 6.77 1.74 0.64
CA GLY A 188 8.22 1.86 0.57
C GLY A 188 8.76 3.29 0.60
N ALA A 189 10.03 3.43 0.30
CA ALA A 189 10.77 4.68 0.36
C ALA A 189 10.45 5.62 -0.81
N TRP A 190 10.28 6.91 -0.51
CA TRP A 190 10.11 7.92 -1.55
C TRP A 190 11.44 8.20 -2.24
N LEU A 191 11.37 8.51 -3.53
CA LEU A 191 12.51 8.96 -4.32
C LEU A 191 12.19 10.35 -4.87
N GLU A 192 12.98 11.35 -4.46
CA GLU A 192 12.75 12.74 -4.86
C GLU A 192 13.95 13.24 -5.63
N PHE A 193 13.72 13.81 -6.81
CA PHE A 193 14.73 14.45 -7.64
C PHE A 193 14.53 15.96 -7.59
N GLU A 194 15.61 16.70 -7.58
CA GLU A 194 15.59 18.16 -7.48
C GLU A 194 16.72 18.76 -8.32
N VAL A 195 16.36 19.67 -9.23
CA VAL A 195 17.35 20.51 -9.92
C VAL A 195 17.53 21.78 -9.11
N ASP A 196 18.73 22.00 -8.60
CA ASP A 196 19.02 23.16 -7.74
C ASP A 196 19.32 24.42 -8.55
N LYS A 197 19.50 25.55 -7.86
CA LYS A 197 19.87 26.87 -8.46
C LYS A 197 21.17 26.90 -9.23
N LYS A 198 22.01 25.89 -9.06
CA LYS A 198 23.30 25.72 -9.79
C LYS A 198 23.14 24.78 -10.98
N ASP A 199 21.91 24.46 -11.33
CA ASP A 199 21.57 23.51 -12.37
C ASP A 199 22.15 22.08 -12.13
N LEU A 200 22.32 21.70 -10.86
CA LEU A 200 22.77 20.37 -10.49
C LEU A 200 21.59 19.50 -10.09
N VAL A 201 21.58 18.28 -10.59
CA VAL A 201 20.52 17.31 -10.31
C VAL A 201 20.89 16.49 -9.07
N GLY A 202 20.06 16.59 -8.06
CA GLY A 202 20.21 15.85 -6.83
C GLY A 202 19.07 14.88 -6.61
N VAL A 203 19.33 13.85 -5.81
CA VAL A 203 18.35 12.87 -5.38
C VAL A 203 18.29 12.78 -3.86
N ARG A 204 17.09 12.65 -3.32
CA ARG A 204 16.84 12.35 -1.91
C ARG A 204 16.19 10.98 -1.83
N ILE A 205 16.81 10.11 -1.09
CA ILE A 205 16.33 8.75 -0.81
C ILE A 205 15.65 8.81 0.54
N ASP A 206 14.37 8.42 0.59
CA ASP A 206 13.58 8.37 1.83
C ASP A 206 13.67 9.65 2.68
N ARG A 207 13.55 10.81 2.04
CA ARG A 207 13.64 12.16 2.67
C ARG A 207 14.94 12.44 3.42
N LYS A 208 15.99 11.66 3.18
CA LYS A 208 17.32 11.87 3.77
C LYS A 208 18.10 12.99 3.07
N ARG A 209 19.40 13.13 3.36
CA ARG A 209 20.27 14.14 2.77
C ARG A 209 20.30 14.02 1.24
N LYS A 210 20.26 15.17 0.55
CA LYS A 210 20.44 15.26 -0.90
C LYS A 210 21.81 14.72 -1.32
N GLN A 211 21.81 13.96 -2.39
CA GLN A 211 22.98 13.36 -3.03
C GLN A 211 22.96 13.70 -4.52
N SER A 212 24.10 13.55 -5.19
CA SER A 212 24.15 13.63 -6.65
C SER A 212 23.33 12.50 -7.28
N VAL A 213 22.54 12.80 -8.30
CA VAL A 213 21.79 11.77 -9.04
C VAL A 213 22.72 10.81 -9.77
N THR A 214 23.86 11.29 -10.25
CA THR A 214 24.88 10.50 -10.95
C THR A 214 25.51 9.46 -10.02
N VAL A 215 25.76 9.79 -8.74
CA VAL A 215 26.17 8.82 -7.73
C VAL A 215 25.10 7.74 -7.50
N PHE A 216 23.84 8.14 -7.48
CA PHE A 216 22.75 7.17 -7.36
C PHE A 216 22.66 6.24 -8.58
N LEU A 217 22.80 6.74 -9.80
CA LEU A 217 22.83 5.94 -11.01
C LEU A 217 24.03 4.97 -11.03
N LYS A 218 25.22 5.45 -10.61
CA LYS A 218 26.40 4.58 -10.48
C LYS A 218 26.19 3.47 -9.46
N ALA A 219 25.54 3.74 -8.34
CA ALA A 219 25.19 2.72 -7.35
C ALA A 219 24.25 1.66 -7.91
N LEU A 220 23.38 2.03 -8.86
CA LEU A 220 22.53 1.10 -9.61
C LEU A 220 23.25 0.34 -10.73
N GLY A 221 24.55 0.60 -10.94
CA GLY A 221 25.36 -0.11 -11.91
C GLY A 221 25.59 0.64 -13.24
N TRP A 222 25.16 1.90 -13.37
CA TRP A 222 25.43 2.70 -14.56
C TRP A 222 26.89 3.19 -14.59
N THR A 223 27.49 3.15 -15.78
CA THR A 223 28.83 3.73 -16.02
C THR A 223 28.72 5.19 -16.46
N ASP A 224 29.82 5.92 -16.32
CA ASP A 224 29.89 7.31 -16.80
C ASP A 224 29.59 7.43 -18.31
N GLU A 225 29.99 6.43 -19.08
CA GLU A 225 29.73 6.35 -20.52
C GLU A 225 28.25 6.20 -20.82
N GLN A 226 27.56 5.29 -20.13
CA GLN A 226 26.13 5.10 -20.27
C GLN A 226 25.33 6.34 -19.85
N ILE A 227 25.76 7.01 -18.76
CA ILE A 227 25.13 8.27 -18.32
C ILE A 227 25.32 9.37 -19.38
N ARG A 228 26.50 9.46 -20.03
CA ARG A 228 26.77 10.42 -21.10
C ARG A 228 25.99 10.09 -22.38
N GLU A 229 25.85 8.83 -22.70
CA GLU A 229 25.10 8.38 -23.88
C GLU A 229 23.61 8.71 -23.74
N GLU A 230 23.02 8.41 -22.60
CA GLU A 230 21.57 8.57 -22.37
C GLU A 230 21.17 10.02 -22.06
N PHE A 231 22.01 10.74 -21.27
CA PHE A 231 21.69 12.06 -20.76
C PHE A 231 22.61 13.18 -21.29
N GLY A 232 23.41 12.92 -22.31
CA GLY A 232 24.40 13.88 -22.84
C GLY A 232 23.81 15.20 -23.31
N ASP A 233 22.57 15.20 -23.78
CA ASP A 233 21.85 16.40 -24.23
C ASP A 233 21.42 17.33 -23.07
N PHE A 234 21.47 16.83 -21.84
CA PHE A 234 21.03 17.59 -20.66
C PHE A 234 22.22 18.21 -19.92
N ALA A 235 22.43 19.52 -20.12
CA ALA A 235 23.52 20.27 -19.51
C ALA A 235 23.60 20.12 -17.99
N SER A 236 22.47 20.06 -17.30
CA SER A 236 22.39 19.87 -15.84
C SER A 236 22.91 18.50 -15.38
N MET A 237 22.66 17.45 -16.16
CA MET A 237 23.19 16.12 -15.88
C MET A 237 24.71 16.07 -16.09
N MET A 238 25.19 16.67 -17.18
CA MET A 238 26.64 16.74 -17.45
C MET A 238 27.37 17.56 -16.40
N ALA A 239 26.84 18.71 -16.03
CA ALA A 239 27.42 19.54 -14.94
C ALA A 239 27.43 18.79 -13.59
N THR A 240 26.46 17.91 -13.38
CA THR A 240 26.39 17.07 -12.18
C THR A 240 27.46 15.98 -12.22
N LEU A 241 27.60 15.31 -13.36
CA LEU A 241 28.58 14.24 -13.55
C LEU A 241 30.03 14.76 -13.42
N ASP A 242 30.32 15.93 -13.98
CA ASP A 242 31.66 16.55 -13.93
C ASP A 242 32.07 16.97 -12.51
N LYS A 243 31.11 17.15 -11.61
CA LYS A 243 31.36 17.45 -10.18
C LYS A 243 31.48 16.20 -9.31
N ASP A 244 31.18 15.05 -9.83
CA ASP A 244 31.25 13.82 -9.06
C ASP A 244 32.69 13.44 -8.71
N THR A 245 32.89 13.09 -7.46
CA THR A 245 34.16 12.55 -6.96
C THR A 245 34.24 11.03 -7.01
N VAL A 246 33.08 10.40 -7.15
CA VAL A 246 32.90 8.95 -7.14
C VAL A 246 32.98 8.40 -8.56
N LYS A 247 33.80 7.37 -8.79
CA LYS A 247 34.01 6.79 -10.13
C LYS A 247 33.48 5.37 -10.27
N THR A 248 33.43 4.61 -9.18
CA THR A 248 33.05 3.22 -9.21
C THR A 248 31.70 2.97 -8.54
N GLN A 249 31.06 1.86 -8.90
CA GLN A 249 29.81 1.42 -8.26
C GLN A 249 29.97 1.23 -6.76
N ASP A 250 31.07 0.59 -6.35
CA ASP A 250 31.32 0.28 -4.94
C ASP A 250 31.49 1.54 -4.09
N GLU A 251 32.23 2.55 -4.61
CA GLU A 251 32.35 3.85 -3.96
C GLU A 251 31.00 4.56 -3.86
N ALA A 252 30.17 4.48 -4.89
CA ALA A 252 28.82 5.06 -4.91
C ALA A 252 27.91 4.43 -3.86
N LEU A 253 27.91 3.11 -3.76
CA LEU A 253 27.16 2.36 -2.73
C LEU A 253 27.59 2.77 -1.33
N LEU A 254 28.89 2.85 -1.08
CA LEU A 254 29.45 3.23 0.22
C LEU A 254 29.14 4.71 0.57
N ASP A 255 29.17 5.63 -0.39
CA ASP A 255 28.81 7.04 -0.18
C ASP A 255 27.34 7.19 0.19
N ILE A 256 26.44 6.47 -0.51
CA ILE A 256 25.02 6.44 -0.18
C ILE A 256 24.79 5.86 1.21
N TYR A 257 25.45 4.75 1.54
CA TYR A 257 25.30 4.12 2.84
C TYR A 257 25.70 5.04 3.99
N ARG A 258 26.86 5.70 3.89
CA ARG A 258 27.32 6.67 4.90
C ARG A 258 26.34 7.82 5.15
N LYS A 259 25.65 8.27 4.10
CA LYS A 259 24.66 9.35 4.19
C LYS A 259 23.31 8.86 4.74
N MET A 260 22.95 7.61 4.46
CA MET A 260 21.72 7.01 4.92
C MET A 260 21.80 6.54 6.38
N ARG A 261 22.96 5.99 6.78
CA ARG A 261 23.22 5.43 8.12
C ARG A 261 24.51 6.00 8.71
N PRO A 262 24.49 7.28 9.13
CA PRO A 262 25.65 7.88 9.77
C PRO A 262 25.96 7.16 11.10
N GLY A 263 27.23 6.76 11.30
CA GLY A 263 27.69 6.08 12.51
C GLY A 263 27.86 4.58 12.39
N GLU A 264 27.35 3.96 11.34
CA GLU A 264 27.62 2.54 11.07
C GLU A 264 28.83 2.38 10.14
N PRO A 265 29.71 1.38 10.35
CA PRO A 265 30.82 1.10 9.43
C PRO A 265 30.28 0.67 8.07
N PRO A 266 30.64 1.36 6.96
CA PRO A 266 30.14 1.04 5.64
C PRO A 266 30.86 -0.20 5.10
N THR A 267 30.13 -1.28 4.84
CA THR A 267 30.61 -2.43 4.09
C THR A 267 29.90 -2.51 2.74
N LYS A 268 30.55 -3.05 1.73
CA LYS A 268 29.97 -3.19 0.39
C LYS A 268 28.67 -3.97 0.42
N GLU A 269 28.66 -5.11 1.12
CA GLU A 269 27.51 -6.00 1.24
C GLU A 269 26.33 -5.30 1.94
N ALA A 270 26.59 -4.58 3.05
CA ALA A 270 25.54 -3.84 3.75
C ALA A 270 24.96 -2.72 2.90
N ALA A 271 25.80 -2.03 2.11
CA ALA A 271 25.37 -0.97 1.22
C ALA A 271 24.52 -1.49 0.06
N GLN A 272 24.92 -2.59 -0.54
CA GLN A 272 24.15 -3.26 -1.60
C GLN A 272 22.80 -3.76 -1.05
N ASN A 273 22.80 -4.48 0.06
CA ASN A 273 21.58 -4.94 0.73
C ASN A 273 20.65 -3.78 1.10
N LEU A 274 21.17 -2.61 1.47
CA LEU A 274 20.35 -1.45 1.76
C LEU A 274 19.56 -0.99 0.52
N ILE A 275 20.24 -0.82 -0.62
CA ILE A 275 19.59 -0.39 -1.88
C ILE A 275 18.60 -1.44 -2.38
N GLU A 276 18.98 -2.71 -2.36
CA GLU A 276 18.11 -3.82 -2.72
C GLU A 276 16.82 -3.84 -1.87
N ASN A 277 16.97 -3.74 -0.56
CA ASN A 277 15.81 -3.72 0.34
C ASN A 277 14.93 -2.47 0.19
N LEU A 278 15.49 -1.32 -0.21
CA LEU A 278 14.72 -0.09 -0.36
C LEU A 278 13.86 -0.07 -1.63
N TYR A 279 14.34 -0.63 -2.76
CA TYR A 279 13.71 -0.43 -4.06
C TYR A 279 13.45 -1.71 -4.85
N PHE A 280 14.15 -2.80 -4.57
CA PHE A 280 14.08 -4.04 -5.36
C PHE A 280 13.45 -5.22 -4.62
N ASN A 281 13.23 -5.10 -3.32
CA ASN A 281 12.55 -6.13 -2.55
C ASN A 281 11.02 -5.93 -2.66
N PRO A 282 10.28 -6.85 -3.32
CA PRO A 282 8.83 -6.71 -3.52
C PRO A 282 8.04 -6.70 -2.21
N LYS A 283 8.58 -7.28 -1.13
CA LYS A 283 7.96 -7.22 0.21
C LYS A 283 8.07 -5.85 0.87
N ARG A 284 9.03 -5.01 0.44
CA ARG A 284 9.31 -3.70 1.05
C ARG A 284 8.96 -2.52 0.15
N TYR A 285 8.97 -2.70 -1.17
CA TYR A 285 8.70 -1.64 -2.12
C TYR A 285 7.70 -2.10 -3.17
N ASP A 286 6.60 -1.35 -3.31
CA ASP A 286 5.59 -1.60 -4.33
C ASP A 286 4.95 -0.29 -4.79
N LEU A 287 4.86 -0.12 -6.10
CA LEU A 287 4.13 0.98 -6.74
C LEU A 287 2.64 0.69 -6.88
N ALA A 288 2.21 -0.55 -6.69
CA ALA A 288 0.92 -1.08 -7.07
C ALA A 288 0.56 -0.84 -8.55
N LYS A 289 -0.54 -1.41 -9.02
CA LYS A 289 -0.97 -1.27 -10.43
C LYS A 289 -1.18 0.19 -10.84
N VAL A 290 -1.79 0.99 -9.95
CA VAL A 290 -2.07 2.41 -10.22
C VAL A 290 -0.80 3.24 -10.32
N GLY A 291 0.15 3.05 -9.39
CA GLY A 291 1.43 3.77 -9.40
C GLY A 291 2.26 3.40 -10.62
N ARG A 292 2.35 2.12 -10.97
CA ARG A 292 3.05 1.64 -12.17
C ARG A 292 2.46 2.23 -13.44
N PHE A 293 1.12 2.22 -13.58
CA PHE A 293 0.44 2.83 -14.71
C PHE A 293 0.75 4.31 -14.83
N LYS A 294 0.70 5.06 -13.73
CA LYS A 294 0.99 6.51 -13.74
C LYS A 294 2.43 6.83 -14.08
N VAL A 295 3.39 6.04 -13.59
CA VAL A 295 4.81 6.20 -13.93
C VAL A 295 5.05 5.90 -15.41
N ASN A 296 4.48 4.80 -15.93
CA ASN A 296 4.68 4.40 -17.32
C ASN A 296 3.99 5.33 -18.34
N LYS A 297 2.98 6.09 -17.91
CA LYS A 297 2.27 7.05 -18.76
C LYS A 297 3.03 8.35 -18.95
N LYS A 298 3.97 8.69 -18.10
CA LYS A 298 4.77 9.92 -18.10
C LYS A 298 6.10 9.73 -18.81
#